data_3c62ed88607b2c68d473ad5ffe2fedc4
#
_entry.id   3c62ed88607b2c68d473ad5ffe2fedc4
#
_cell.length_a   1.000
_cell.length_b   1.000
_cell.length_c   1.000
_cell.angle_alpha   90.00
_cell.angle_beta   90.00
_cell.angle_gamma   90.00
#
_symmetry.space_group_name_H-M   'P 1'
#
loop_
_entity.id
_entity.type
_entity.pdbx_description
1 polymer ?
#
loop_
_entity_poly.entity_id
_entity_poly.type
_entity_poly.pdbx_seq_one_letter_code
_entity_poly.pdbx_strand_id
1 'polypeptide(L)'
;MVDPMLARPRWAIAAALIAIAFGIVTVIVGGKTLFGGAEVRAAAGNIVPFVLWFNFIAGFAYVIAGFGLFLWQRWAGQLSVAIATATITVFVAFGIHVLVGGMFEVRTAVAMFIRSAVWVIIATFACRALRCLHQGIRTPAQ
;
A
#
# COMPACT_ATOMS: atom_id res chain seq x y z
N MET A 1 1.92 -34.00 11.91
CA MET A 1 3.06 -33.13 12.28
C MET A 1 2.93 -31.86 11.46
N VAL A 2 2.50 -30.78 12.07
CA VAL A 2 2.43 -29.49 11.39
C VAL A 2 3.84 -28.94 11.32
N ASP A 3 4.32 -28.69 10.11
CA ASP A 3 5.66 -28.19 9.85
C ASP A 3 5.84 -26.86 10.61
N PRO A 4 6.80 -26.74 11.55
CA PRO A 4 6.99 -25.50 12.31
C PRO A 4 7.37 -24.29 11.43
N MET A 5 7.69 -24.54 10.16
CA MET A 5 7.94 -23.51 9.16
C MET A 5 6.66 -22.84 8.63
N LEU A 6 5.49 -23.37 8.94
CA LEU A 6 4.19 -22.86 8.47
C LEU A 6 3.43 -22.09 9.58
N ALA A 7 3.99 -21.98 10.78
CA ALA A 7 3.38 -21.19 11.84
C ALA A 7 3.44 -19.70 11.47
N ARG A 8 2.28 -19.15 11.14
CA ARG A 8 2.12 -17.72 10.85
C ARG A 8 2.57 -16.87 12.04
N PRO A 9 3.57 -16.00 11.91
CA PRO A 9 4.04 -15.18 13.01
C PRO A 9 2.98 -14.13 13.41
N ARG A 10 2.94 -13.78 14.68
CA ARG A 10 1.96 -12.81 15.23
C ARG A 10 2.04 -11.45 14.55
N TRP A 11 3.23 -11.01 14.16
CA TRP A 11 3.40 -9.75 13.42
C TRP A 11 2.69 -9.75 12.06
N ALA A 12 2.59 -10.91 11.39
CA ALA A 12 1.88 -11.02 10.11
C ALA A 12 0.37 -10.77 10.26
N ILE A 13 -0.21 -11.20 11.38
CA ILE A 13 -1.61 -10.92 11.70
C ILE A 13 -1.79 -9.41 11.92
N ALA A 14 -0.90 -8.79 12.70
CA ALA A 14 -0.94 -7.35 12.93
C ALA A 14 -0.78 -6.56 11.62
N ALA A 15 0.20 -6.93 10.78
CA ALA A 15 0.41 -6.31 9.47
C ALA A 15 -0.81 -6.47 8.55
N ALA A 16 -1.43 -7.65 8.54
CA ALA A 16 -2.64 -7.93 7.77
C ALA A 16 -3.81 -7.05 8.21
N LEU A 17 -4.05 -6.95 9.51
CA LEU A 17 -5.12 -6.12 10.07
C LEU A 17 -4.89 -4.63 9.80
N ILE A 18 -3.64 -4.16 9.95
CA ILE A 18 -3.26 -2.78 9.61
C ILE A 18 -3.50 -2.50 8.12
N ALA A 19 -3.07 -3.41 7.24
CA ALA A 19 -3.25 -3.26 5.80
C ALA A 19 -4.73 -3.21 5.41
N ILE A 20 -5.56 -4.09 5.97
CA ILE A 20 -7.01 -4.13 5.70
C ILE A 20 -7.68 -2.85 6.21
N ALA A 21 -7.45 -2.48 7.48
CA ALA A 21 -8.04 -1.27 8.06
C ALA A 21 -7.63 -0.02 7.30
N PHE A 22 -6.35 0.10 6.96
CA PHE A 22 -5.81 1.22 6.21
C PHE A 22 -6.38 1.27 4.77
N GLY A 23 -6.54 0.12 4.13
CA GLY A 23 -7.16 0.00 2.82
C GLY A 23 -8.62 0.46 2.84
N ILE A 24 -9.42 -0.03 3.79
CA ILE A 24 -10.84 0.34 3.93
C ILE A 24 -10.98 1.85 4.15
N VAL A 25 -10.22 2.43 5.08
CA VAL A 25 -10.25 3.88 5.33
C VAL A 25 -9.86 4.65 4.07
N THR A 26 -8.83 4.20 3.36
CA THR A 26 -8.36 4.85 2.13
C THR A 26 -9.44 4.82 1.03
N VAL A 27 -10.13 3.69 0.84
CA VAL A 27 -11.23 3.57 -0.13
C VAL A 27 -12.41 4.48 0.26
N ILE A 28 -12.79 4.49 1.54
CA ILE A 28 -13.93 5.31 2.00
C ILE A 28 -13.62 6.80 1.83
N VAL A 29 -12.45 7.25 2.31
CA VAL A 29 -12.07 8.67 2.23
C VAL A 29 -11.85 9.09 0.77
N GLY A 30 -11.12 8.28 -0.01
CA GLY A 30 -10.90 8.55 -1.42
C GLY A 30 -12.20 8.55 -2.22
N GLY A 31 -13.07 7.59 -1.99
CA GLY A 31 -14.38 7.51 -2.64
C GLY A 31 -15.28 8.70 -2.30
N LYS A 32 -15.34 9.09 -1.03
CA LYS A 32 -16.09 10.30 -0.62
C LYS A 32 -15.57 11.55 -1.33
N THR A 33 -14.24 11.70 -1.45
CA THR A 33 -13.66 12.87 -2.11
C THR A 33 -13.85 12.84 -3.63
N LEU A 34 -13.79 11.66 -4.26
CA LEU A 34 -13.97 11.51 -5.71
C LEU A 34 -15.43 11.70 -6.14
N PHE A 35 -16.36 11.09 -5.41
CA PHE A 35 -17.77 10.98 -5.78
C PHE A 35 -18.69 11.87 -4.93
N GLY A 36 -18.14 12.55 -3.91
CA GLY A 36 -18.86 13.50 -3.08
C GLY A 36 -19.18 14.79 -3.81
N GLY A 37 -20.14 15.53 -3.26
CA GLY A 37 -20.56 16.84 -3.80
C GLY A 37 -19.49 17.94 -3.64
N ALA A 38 -19.82 19.11 -4.12
CA ALA A 38 -18.94 20.28 -4.10
C ALA A 38 -18.45 20.63 -2.68
N GLU A 39 -19.28 20.47 -1.66
CA GLU A 39 -18.92 20.72 -0.26
C GLU A 39 -17.80 19.80 0.24
N VAL A 40 -17.87 18.51 -0.11
CA VAL A 40 -16.85 17.52 0.28
C VAL A 40 -15.51 17.84 -0.39
N ARG A 41 -15.54 18.24 -1.65
CA ARG A 41 -14.35 18.64 -2.41
C ARG A 41 -13.75 19.93 -1.89
N ALA A 42 -14.58 20.91 -1.55
CA ALA A 42 -14.13 22.17 -0.95
C ALA A 42 -13.45 21.92 0.41
N ALA A 43 -14.02 21.03 1.24
CA ALA A 43 -13.43 20.64 2.53
C ALA A 43 -12.11 19.87 2.38
N ALA A 44 -11.91 19.18 1.25
CA ALA A 44 -10.67 18.48 0.96
C ALA A 44 -9.50 19.41 0.56
N GLY A 45 -9.79 20.64 0.16
CA GLY A 45 -8.79 21.67 -0.20
C GLY A 45 -8.16 21.43 -1.58
N ASN A 46 -6.86 21.69 -1.70
CA ASN A 46 -6.12 21.56 -2.95
C ASN A 46 -5.86 20.09 -3.29
N ILE A 47 -6.82 19.47 -3.98
CA ILE A 47 -6.76 18.09 -4.38
C ILE A 47 -5.77 17.92 -5.55
N VAL A 48 -4.84 16.97 -5.44
CA VAL A 48 -3.98 16.52 -6.53
C VAL A 48 -4.64 15.30 -7.17
N PRO A 49 -5.26 15.42 -8.36
CA PRO A 49 -6.15 14.38 -8.90
C PRO A 49 -5.49 13.01 -9.07
N PHE A 50 -4.27 12.96 -9.60
CA PHE A 50 -3.58 11.68 -9.83
C PHE A 50 -3.25 10.96 -8.51
N VAL A 51 -2.93 11.71 -7.44
CA VAL A 51 -2.69 11.14 -6.10
C VAL A 51 -3.98 10.58 -5.51
N LEU A 52 -5.08 11.32 -5.67
CA LEU A 52 -6.38 10.90 -5.15
C LEU A 52 -6.88 9.61 -5.83
N TRP A 53 -6.80 9.53 -7.16
CA TRP A 53 -7.16 8.34 -7.92
C TRP A 53 -6.27 7.15 -7.59
N PHE A 54 -4.95 7.37 -7.53
CA PHE A 54 -4.01 6.34 -7.11
C PHE A 54 -4.37 5.80 -5.72
N ASN A 55 -4.59 6.67 -4.76
CA ASN A 55 -4.91 6.28 -3.39
C ASN A 55 -6.21 5.46 -3.31
N PHE A 56 -7.24 5.88 -4.06
CA PHE A 56 -8.51 5.16 -4.10
C PHE A 56 -8.34 3.75 -4.63
N ILE A 57 -7.67 3.58 -5.77
CA ILE A 57 -7.39 2.27 -6.38
C ILE A 57 -6.46 1.44 -5.48
N ALA A 58 -5.39 2.05 -4.97
CA ALA A 58 -4.44 1.39 -4.09
C ALA A 58 -5.09 0.86 -2.81
N GLY A 59 -6.13 1.55 -2.30
CA GLY A 59 -6.87 1.09 -1.12
C GLY A 59 -7.47 -0.31 -1.29
N PHE A 60 -7.96 -0.66 -2.48
CA PHE A 60 -8.42 -2.03 -2.78
C PHE A 60 -7.25 -3.01 -2.78
N ALA A 61 -6.12 -2.63 -3.37
CA ALA A 61 -4.92 -3.47 -3.35
C ALA A 61 -4.41 -3.70 -1.91
N TYR A 62 -4.54 -2.72 -1.03
CA TYR A 62 -4.18 -2.86 0.40
C TYR A 62 -5.04 -3.90 1.10
N VAL A 63 -6.34 -3.89 0.85
CA VAL A 63 -7.27 -4.89 1.41
C VAL A 63 -6.92 -6.28 0.90
N ILE A 64 -6.69 -6.43 -0.41
CA ILE A 64 -6.33 -7.71 -1.04
C ILE A 64 -4.99 -8.22 -0.48
N ALA A 65 -3.97 -7.36 -0.39
CA ALA A 65 -2.68 -7.71 0.19
C ALA A 65 -2.81 -8.12 1.67
N GLY A 66 -3.63 -7.38 2.44
CA GLY A 66 -3.92 -7.69 3.83
C GLY A 66 -4.56 -9.07 3.99
N PHE A 67 -5.56 -9.42 3.19
CA PHE A 67 -6.14 -10.77 3.19
C PHE A 67 -5.12 -11.84 2.79
N GLY A 68 -4.30 -11.57 1.78
CA GLY A 68 -3.23 -12.47 1.38
C GLY A 68 -2.20 -12.70 2.49
N LEU A 69 -1.81 -11.66 3.22
CA LEU A 69 -0.93 -11.76 4.38
C LEU A 69 -1.62 -12.51 5.54
N PHE A 70 -2.92 -12.27 5.75
CA PHE A 70 -3.70 -12.99 6.73
C PHE A 70 -3.75 -14.50 6.44
N LEU A 71 -3.89 -14.88 5.17
CA LEU A 71 -3.86 -16.27 4.71
C LEU A 71 -2.43 -16.81 4.51
N TRP A 72 -1.42 -16.01 4.82
CA TRP A 72 0.01 -16.34 4.70
C TRP A 72 0.41 -16.80 3.29
N GLN A 73 -0.12 -16.11 2.28
CA GLN A 73 0.14 -16.46 0.87
C GLN A 73 1.41 -15.77 0.34
N ARG A 74 2.21 -16.49 -0.45
CA ARG A 74 3.46 -15.96 -1.03
C ARG A 74 3.24 -14.77 -1.98
N TRP A 75 2.16 -14.80 -2.75
CA TRP A 75 1.82 -13.70 -3.66
C TRP A 75 1.55 -12.39 -2.91
N ALA A 76 1.10 -12.46 -1.65
CA ALA A 76 0.88 -11.27 -0.83
C ALA A 76 2.17 -10.50 -0.54
N GLY A 77 3.31 -11.21 -0.38
CA GLY A 77 4.62 -10.59 -0.28
C GLY A 77 5.00 -9.84 -1.56
N GLN A 78 4.79 -10.46 -2.72
CA GLN A 78 5.04 -9.84 -4.02
C GLN A 78 4.13 -8.63 -4.25
N LEU A 79 2.84 -8.75 -3.93
CA LEU A 79 1.89 -7.66 -4.01
C LEU A 79 2.27 -6.51 -3.07
N SER A 80 2.74 -6.79 -1.85
CA SER A 80 3.21 -5.77 -0.92
C SER A 80 4.41 -5.00 -1.47
N VAL A 81 5.35 -5.66 -2.15
CA VAL A 81 6.47 -5.01 -2.83
C VAL A 81 5.97 -4.13 -3.99
N ALA A 82 5.04 -4.64 -4.80
CA ALA A 82 4.45 -3.86 -5.89
C ALA A 82 3.73 -2.61 -5.37
N ILE A 83 2.97 -2.73 -4.29
CA ILE A 83 2.29 -1.61 -3.62
C ILE A 83 3.31 -0.58 -3.10
N ALA A 84 4.36 -1.03 -2.40
CA ALA A 84 5.41 -0.14 -1.88
C ALA A 84 6.09 0.63 -3.02
N THR A 85 6.46 -0.07 -4.10
CA THR A 85 7.10 0.54 -5.27
C THR A 85 6.18 1.56 -5.93
N ALA A 86 4.93 1.21 -6.19
CA ALA A 86 3.95 2.11 -6.79
C ALA A 86 3.69 3.34 -5.91
N THR A 87 3.57 3.15 -4.60
CA THR A 87 3.34 4.25 -3.65
C THR A 87 4.53 5.21 -3.60
N ILE A 88 5.77 4.70 -3.60
CA ILE A 88 6.98 5.53 -3.66
C ILE A 88 7.04 6.29 -4.98
N THR A 89 6.74 5.63 -6.11
CA THR A 89 6.73 6.27 -7.43
C THR A 89 5.75 7.44 -7.48
N VAL A 90 4.53 7.25 -6.98
CA VAL A 90 3.51 8.32 -6.92
C VAL A 90 3.92 9.40 -5.93
N PHE A 91 4.58 9.05 -4.83
CA PHE A 91 5.09 10.03 -3.87
C PHE A 91 6.21 10.90 -4.47
N VAL A 92 7.10 10.31 -5.26
CA VAL A 92 8.12 11.06 -6.00
C VAL A 92 7.47 11.99 -7.04
N ALA A 93 6.50 11.49 -7.81
CA ALA A 93 5.74 12.30 -8.77
C ALA A 93 5.00 13.45 -8.09
N PHE A 94 4.43 13.22 -6.91
CA PHE A 94 3.83 14.25 -6.07
C PHE A 94 4.86 15.28 -5.62
N GLY A 95 6.05 14.83 -5.19
CA GLY A 95 7.17 15.73 -4.85
C GLY A 95 7.58 16.63 -5.99
N ILE A 96 7.69 16.08 -7.21
CA ILE A 96 7.96 16.86 -8.44
C ILE A 96 6.84 17.89 -8.68
N HIS A 97 5.57 17.48 -8.56
CA HIS A 97 4.43 18.38 -8.69
C HIS A 97 4.52 19.58 -7.74
N VAL A 98 4.91 19.33 -6.49
CA VAL A 98 5.12 20.41 -5.49
C VAL A 98 6.29 21.31 -5.85
N LEU A 99 7.41 20.74 -6.30
CA LEU A 99 8.61 21.49 -6.67
C LEU A 99 8.41 22.42 -7.88
N VAL A 100 7.53 22.06 -8.81
CA VAL A 100 7.19 22.90 -9.96
C VAL A 100 6.06 23.92 -9.64
N GLY A 101 5.71 24.07 -8.36
CA GLY A 101 4.75 25.09 -7.90
C GLY A 101 3.29 24.62 -7.92
N GLY A 102 3.04 23.32 -8.05
CA GLY A 102 1.69 22.76 -7.95
C GLY A 102 1.08 22.96 -6.56
N MET A 103 -0.21 23.31 -6.52
CA MET A 103 -0.94 23.44 -5.26
C MET A 103 -1.17 22.08 -4.63
N PHE A 104 -1.00 21.98 -3.32
CA PHE A 104 -1.15 20.75 -2.56
C PHE A 104 -1.61 21.03 -1.13
N GLU A 105 -2.08 19.99 -0.45
CA GLU A 105 -2.38 20.01 0.97
C GLU A 105 -1.28 19.31 1.76
N VAL A 106 -0.83 19.90 2.86
CA VAL A 106 0.17 19.29 3.76
C VAL A 106 -0.31 17.93 4.28
N ARG A 107 -1.62 17.79 4.52
CA ARG A 107 -2.23 16.50 4.88
C ARG A 107 -1.94 15.40 3.87
N THR A 108 -1.97 15.72 2.57
CA THR A 108 -1.68 14.78 1.49
C THR A 108 -0.21 14.37 1.53
N ALA A 109 0.71 15.31 1.73
CA ALA A 109 2.15 15.02 1.85
C ALA A 109 2.44 14.09 3.03
N VAL A 110 1.89 14.39 4.20
CA VAL A 110 2.04 13.57 5.41
C VAL A 110 1.43 12.18 5.22
N ALA A 111 0.23 12.10 4.65
CA ALA A 111 -0.43 10.83 4.37
C ALA A 111 0.36 9.96 3.39
N MET A 112 0.94 10.56 2.33
CA MET A 112 1.78 9.83 1.37
C MET A 112 3.08 9.35 2.00
N PHE A 113 3.70 10.15 2.87
CA PHE A 113 4.89 9.75 3.61
C PHE A 113 4.61 8.55 4.53
N ILE A 114 3.57 8.64 5.37
CA ILE A 114 3.18 7.54 6.29
C ILE A 114 2.84 6.28 5.49
N ARG A 115 2.10 6.41 4.40
CA ARG A 115 1.71 5.30 3.53
C ARG A 115 2.94 4.61 2.93
N SER A 116 3.89 5.38 2.41
CA SER A 116 5.14 4.84 1.87
C SER A 116 5.93 4.09 2.94
N ALA A 117 6.09 4.67 4.13
CA ALA A 117 6.80 4.05 5.24
C ALA A 117 6.15 2.73 5.68
N VAL A 118 4.84 2.72 5.87
CA VAL A 118 4.09 1.51 6.27
C VAL A 118 4.26 0.40 5.25
N TRP A 119 4.11 0.70 3.95
CA TRP A 119 4.21 -0.32 2.91
C TRP A 119 5.64 -0.80 2.68
N VAL A 120 6.65 0.04 2.83
CA VAL A 120 8.07 -0.40 2.81
C VAL A 120 8.35 -1.37 3.96
N ILE A 121 7.86 -1.09 5.16
CA ILE A 121 8.02 -1.97 6.32
C ILE A 121 7.30 -3.30 6.07
N ILE A 122 6.03 -3.28 5.70
CA ILE A 122 5.24 -4.49 5.41
C ILE A 122 5.90 -5.32 4.31
N ALA A 123 6.28 -4.69 3.18
CA ALA A 123 6.91 -5.36 2.06
C ALA A 123 8.24 -6.01 2.45
N THR A 124 9.07 -5.33 3.23
CA THR A 124 10.36 -5.85 3.67
C THR A 124 10.19 -7.10 4.56
N PHE A 125 9.32 -7.03 5.56
CA PHE A 125 9.07 -8.16 6.46
C PHE A 125 8.35 -9.32 5.75
N ALA A 126 7.32 -9.02 4.97
CA ALA A 126 6.57 -10.03 4.23
C ALA A 126 7.45 -10.74 3.20
N CYS A 127 8.25 -9.99 2.45
CA CYS A 127 9.12 -10.55 1.43
C CYS A 127 10.23 -11.42 2.03
N ARG A 128 10.83 -11.00 3.13
CA ARG A 128 11.83 -11.80 3.85
C ARG A 128 11.24 -13.10 4.38
N ALA A 129 10.08 -13.01 5.03
CA ALA A 129 9.43 -14.16 5.64
C ALA A 129 8.87 -15.15 4.62
N LEU A 130 8.28 -14.67 3.53
CA LEU A 130 7.69 -15.49 2.47
C LEU A 130 8.69 -15.84 1.36
N ARG A 131 9.93 -15.39 1.47
CA ARG A 131 11.02 -15.64 0.48
C ARG A 131 10.60 -15.33 -0.96
N CYS A 132 9.86 -14.24 -1.16
CA CYS A 132 9.24 -13.91 -2.44
C CYS A 132 10.24 -13.56 -3.56
N LEU A 133 11.48 -13.18 -3.24
CA LEU A 133 12.50 -12.83 -4.23
C LEU A 133 13.45 -13.98 -4.59
N HIS A 134 13.41 -15.11 -3.87
CA HIS A 134 14.40 -16.19 -4.04
C HIS A 134 14.01 -17.27 -5.06
N GLN A 135 12.83 -17.16 -5.70
CA GLN A 135 12.36 -18.16 -6.68
C GLN A 135 12.61 -17.79 -8.15
N GLY A 136 13.29 -16.66 -8.42
CA GLY A 136 13.62 -16.27 -9.79
C GLY A 136 14.86 -16.94 -10.39
N ILE A 137 15.64 -17.72 -9.60
CA ILE A 137 16.91 -18.31 -10.04
C ILE A 137 16.98 -19.77 -9.61
N ARG A 138 16.01 -20.59 -10.01
CA ARG A 138 16.24 -22.01 -10.17
C ARG A 138 16.23 -22.33 -11.65
N THR A 139 17.37 -22.24 -12.28
CA THR A 139 17.68 -22.99 -13.50
C THR A 139 17.43 -24.47 -13.19
N PRO A 140 16.67 -25.17 -14.02
CA PRO A 140 16.60 -26.61 -13.89
C PRO A 140 18.01 -27.15 -14.16
N ALA A 141 18.61 -27.78 -13.16
CA ALA A 141 19.77 -28.62 -13.35
C ALA A 141 19.34 -29.80 -14.24
N GLN A 142 19.99 -29.92 -15.39
CA GLN A 142 19.91 -31.06 -16.27
C GLN A 142 20.48 -32.29 -15.57
#